data_e1f95f454ccda5a490649d515d7c7c60
#
_entry.id   e1f95f454ccda5a490649d515d7c7c60
#
_cell.length_a   1.000
_cell.length_b   1.000
_cell.length_c   1.000
_cell.angle_alpha   90.00
_cell.angle_beta   90.00
_cell.angle_gamma   90.00
#
_symmetry.space_group_name_H-M   'P 1'
#
loop_
_entity.id
_entity.type
_entity.pdbx_description
1 polymer ?
#
loop_
_entity_poly.entity_id
_entity_poly.type
_entity_poly.pdbx_seq_one_letter_code
_entity_poly.pdbx_strand_id
1 'polypeptide(L)'
;ELWETEDTALPVIPTIASQFADAGIDQLWQRLSNILNSLHNQSFAAAEPRLGADGLPHRAAPIPPERQGYLAEVAASVRDYHSRTEDAAAKMRLVQHLEASADQMRQTENSNAVDELISEADKIRSSILAGAWQNLKEFEKKSTEYRSGQASYTVRGKDIPVKTTRETLSGLKLPRVALPDHTDWGDTLEWIRRENTPGSFPYTGGVFPFKREDELPVRMFAGEGSAERTNKRFHFLSEGQPFNRISTAFDSPSLYGHDPVERLDIFGKVCESGVSISTVEEMEILFDGFDLCASNTSVSKTINGNYWWHLAAFFTVAIRQQVKKFEQKKQRSPTDAELKQIRTYTLSTIRGTVQADQLKESMGQNTLVFNLDTALRMMGDVAEFYVENNIRNHYFVSISGYHIAEAGANPITQAALTLSNGLTYVELFKARGIDPNKFLRNFSWFFSNGMDPEYAVIGRVARRIWAIAMRDIYGVDERGQKLKYHFQSSGRSLHAQEYTWNDYRTTLQALYALSDNANSLHTNSRDEAFGTPTEETVRDSMAIQLILSKEYGWL
;
A
#
# COMPACT_ATOMS: atom_id res chain seq x y z
N GLU A 1 -0.87 -31.50 52.71
CA GLU A 1 -1.43 -30.16 52.39
C GLU A 1 -2.07 -30.12 51.00
N LEU A 2 -1.42 -30.57 49.90
CA LEU A 2 -2.01 -30.56 48.55
C LEU A 2 -3.22 -31.50 48.41
N TRP A 3 -3.30 -32.56 49.17
CA TRP A 3 -4.39 -33.55 49.12
C TRP A 3 -5.64 -33.13 49.91
N GLU A 4 -5.56 -32.04 50.68
CA GLU A 4 -6.67 -31.46 51.40
C GLU A 4 -7.23 -30.19 50.75
N THR A 5 -6.65 -29.79 49.59
CA THR A 5 -7.05 -28.62 48.83
C THR A 5 -8.11 -29.01 47.82
N GLU A 6 -9.19 -28.26 47.69
CA GLU A 6 -10.18 -28.47 46.64
C GLU A 6 -9.54 -28.38 45.25
N ASP A 7 -9.94 -29.24 44.31
CA ASP A 7 -9.37 -29.34 42.96
C ASP A 7 -9.35 -28.01 42.23
N THR A 8 -10.34 -27.16 42.45
CA THR A 8 -10.45 -25.81 41.88
C THR A 8 -9.43 -24.81 42.41
N ALA A 9 -8.84 -25.07 43.58
CA ALA A 9 -7.83 -24.22 44.21
C ALA A 9 -6.39 -24.69 43.91
N LEU A 10 -6.24 -25.87 43.31
CA LEU A 10 -4.92 -26.37 42.89
C LEU A 10 -4.31 -25.51 41.77
N PRO A 11 -2.97 -25.29 41.79
CA PRO A 11 -2.30 -24.51 40.75
C PRO A 11 -2.10 -25.30 39.45
N VAL A 12 -3.16 -25.93 38.96
CA VAL A 12 -3.17 -26.69 37.73
C VAL A 12 -3.76 -25.82 36.64
N ILE A 13 -2.96 -25.52 35.64
CA ILE A 13 -3.38 -24.68 34.50
C ILE A 13 -3.29 -25.53 33.25
N PRO A 14 -4.41 -25.80 32.57
CA PRO A 14 -4.39 -26.54 31.31
C PRO A 14 -3.78 -25.69 30.21
N THR A 15 -2.83 -26.25 29.44
CA THR A 15 -2.21 -25.61 28.27
C THR A 15 -2.32 -26.52 27.06
N ILE A 16 -2.45 -25.93 25.89
CA ILE A 16 -2.56 -26.69 24.63
C ILE A 16 -1.31 -26.43 23.79
N ALA A 17 -0.36 -27.35 23.79
CA ALA A 17 0.93 -27.20 23.12
C ALA A 17 0.84 -26.98 21.59
N SER A 18 -0.23 -27.45 20.96
CA SER A 18 -0.48 -27.24 19.52
C SER A 18 -1.12 -25.89 19.20
N GLN A 19 -1.49 -25.11 20.22
CA GLN A 19 -2.07 -23.76 20.05
C GLN A 19 -1.10 -22.71 20.56
N PHE A 20 -0.52 -21.98 19.63
CA PHE A 20 0.30 -20.83 20.00
C PHE A 20 -0.58 -19.70 20.59
N ALA A 21 -0.09 -18.99 21.59
CA ALA A 21 -0.86 -18.01 22.36
C ALA A 21 -2.12 -18.61 22.99
N ASP A 22 -2.01 -19.83 23.49
CA ASP A 22 -3.02 -20.48 24.28
C ASP A 22 -3.30 -19.66 25.56
N ALA A 23 -4.57 -19.46 25.87
CA ALA A 23 -4.96 -18.68 27.02
C ALA A 23 -4.54 -19.33 28.37
N GLY A 24 -4.31 -20.65 28.41
CA GLY A 24 -3.70 -21.35 29.54
C GLY A 24 -2.25 -20.91 29.77
N ILE A 25 -1.50 -20.64 28.70
CA ILE A 25 -0.14 -20.09 28.81
C ILE A 25 -0.19 -18.66 29.38
N ASP A 26 -1.14 -17.84 28.95
CA ASP A 26 -1.30 -16.48 29.49
C ASP A 26 -1.65 -16.52 30.99
N GLN A 27 -2.52 -17.45 31.45
CA GLN A 27 -2.82 -17.68 32.85
C GLN A 27 -1.59 -18.17 33.65
N LEU A 28 -0.83 -19.10 33.07
CA LEU A 28 0.41 -19.58 33.65
C LEU A 28 1.41 -18.44 33.85
N TRP A 29 1.59 -17.62 32.81
CA TRP A 29 2.47 -16.45 32.86
C TRP A 29 2.02 -15.43 33.92
N GLN A 30 0.73 -15.12 33.98
CA GLN A 30 0.16 -14.21 34.98
C GLN A 30 0.43 -14.72 36.39
N ARG A 31 0.16 -16.00 36.63
CA ARG A 31 0.37 -16.62 37.94
C ARG A 31 1.85 -16.64 38.33
N LEU A 32 2.73 -17.02 37.40
CA LEU A 32 4.17 -17.00 37.58
C LEU A 32 4.68 -15.57 37.87
N SER A 33 4.22 -14.60 37.12
CA SER A 33 4.59 -13.18 37.31
C SER A 33 4.15 -12.68 38.68
N ASN A 34 2.94 -13.03 39.12
CA ASN A 34 2.45 -12.66 40.47
C ASN A 34 3.29 -13.29 41.59
N ILE A 35 3.68 -14.55 41.44
CA ILE A 35 4.56 -15.23 42.39
C ILE A 35 5.94 -14.56 42.44
N LEU A 36 6.55 -14.30 41.26
CA LEU A 36 7.86 -13.64 41.17
C LEU A 36 7.82 -12.22 41.73
N ASN A 37 6.76 -11.47 41.48
CA ASN A 37 6.57 -10.13 42.02
C ASN A 37 6.50 -10.15 43.54
N SER A 38 5.79 -11.15 44.12
CA SER A 38 5.67 -11.29 45.55
C SER A 38 6.96 -11.75 46.27
N LEU A 39 7.74 -12.62 45.61
CA LEU A 39 8.97 -13.17 46.17
C LEU A 39 10.18 -12.23 46.03
N HIS A 40 10.27 -11.47 44.94
CA HIS A 40 11.46 -10.72 44.61
C HIS A 40 11.27 -9.21 44.54
N ASN A 41 10.11 -8.70 44.93
CA ASN A 41 9.76 -7.27 44.87
C ASN A 41 10.00 -6.67 43.47
N GLN A 42 9.72 -7.47 42.43
CA GLN A 42 9.81 -7.10 41.04
C GLN A 42 8.45 -6.64 40.52
N SER A 43 8.42 -6.01 39.36
CA SER A 43 7.18 -5.57 38.71
C SER A 43 7.13 -6.13 37.29
N PHE A 44 6.86 -7.43 37.17
CA PHE A 44 6.56 -8.03 35.89
C PHE A 44 5.10 -7.71 35.51
N ALA A 45 4.89 -7.02 34.43
CA ALA A 45 3.55 -6.79 33.89
C ALA A 45 3.02 -8.09 33.26
N ALA A 46 1.88 -8.56 33.79
CA ALA A 46 1.14 -9.65 33.17
C ALA A 46 -0.21 -9.10 32.70
N ALA A 47 -0.53 -9.32 31.41
CA ALA A 47 -1.86 -9.02 30.92
C ALA A 47 -2.89 -9.98 31.55
N GLU A 48 -4.08 -9.49 31.87
CA GLU A 48 -5.15 -10.37 32.35
C GLU A 48 -5.60 -11.30 31.21
N PRO A 49 -5.74 -12.62 31.49
CA PRO A 49 -6.23 -13.55 30.49
C PRO A 49 -7.65 -13.20 30.07
N ARG A 50 -7.92 -13.23 28.80
CA ARG A 50 -9.29 -13.04 28.28
C ARG A 50 -10.10 -14.31 28.51
N LEU A 51 -11.07 -14.24 29.38
CA LEU A 51 -12.00 -15.33 29.67
C LEU A 51 -13.27 -15.16 28.84
N GLY A 52 -13.80 -16.26 28.33
CA GLY A 52 -15.12 -16.29 27.71
C GLY A 52 -16.25 -16.13 28.71
N ALA A 53 -17.50 -16.07 28.24
CA ALA A 53 -18.68 -15.98 29.10
C ALA A 53 -18.88 -17.22 30.02
N ASP A 54 -18.23 -18.32 29.70
CA ASP A 54 -18.18 -19.58 30.43
C ASP A 54 -17.04 -19.62 31.51
N GLY A 55 -16.29 -18.51 31.63
CA GLY A 55 -15.14 -18.41 32.53
C GLY A 55 -13.90 -19.21 32.08
N LEU A 56 -13.96 -19.82 30.90
CA LEU A 56 -12.82 -20.53 30.31
C LEU A 56 -12.00 -19.59 29.44
N PRO A 57 -10.68 -19.84 29.30
CA PRO A 57 -9.84 -19.10 28.40
C PRO A 57 -10.31 -19.32 26.97
N HIS A 58 -10.94 -18.33 26.39
CA HIS A 58 -11.32 -18.36 24.98
C HIS A 58 -10.35 -17.56 24.12
N ARG A 59 -9.91 -18.17 23.03
CA ARG A 59 -9.16 -17.50 21.99
C ARG A 59 -10.12 -16.60 21.21
N ALA A 60 -10.03 -15.28 21.39
CA ALA A 60 -10.76 -14.37 20.54
C ALA A 60 -10.28 -14.55 19.08
N ALA A 61 -11.19 -14.90 18.17
CA ALA A 61 -10.88 -14.93 16.76
C ALA A 61 -10.35 -13.54 16.34
N PRO A 62 -9.31 -13.48 15.49
CA PRO A 62 -8.77 -12.21 15.03
C PRO A 62 -9.81 -11.30 14.36
N ILE A 63 -10.80 -11.91 13.70
CA ILE A 63 -11.97 -11.24 13.12
C ILE A 63 -13.22 -11.80 13.82
N PRO A 64 -14.10 -10.96 14.37
CA PRO A 64 -15.32 -11.38 15.05
C PRO A 64 -16.22 -12.22 14.15
N PRO A 65 -16.97 -13.22 14.70
CA PRO A 65 -17.83 -14.10 13.90
C PRO A 65 -18.83 -13.37 13.01
N GLU A 66 -19.41 -12.26 13.49
CA GLU A 66 -20.37 -11.43 12.76
C GLU A 66 -19.74 -10.70 11.55
N ARG A 67 -18.42 -10.64 11.49
CA ARG A 67 -17.68 -10.02 10.38
C ARG A 67 -17.05 -11.02 9.41
N GLN A 68 -17.22 -12.32 9.59
CA GLN A 68 -16.62 -13.34 8.72
C GLN A 68 -17.07 -13.28 7.27
N GLY A 69 -18.24 -12.71 7.00
CA GLY A 69 -18.80 -12.51 5.64
C GLY A 69 -18.34 -11.26 4.90
N TYR A 70 -17.35 -10.51 5.40
CA TYR A 70 -16.95 -9.21 4.85
C TYR A 70 -16.55 -9.22 3.37
N LEU A 71 -15.94 -10.29 2.86
CA LEU A 71 -15.60 -10.40 1.43
C LEU A 71 -16.85 -10.50 0.54
N ALA A 72 -17.87 -11.23 0.99
CA ALA A 72 -19.15 -11.30 0.29
C ALA A 72 -19.87 -9.95 0.31
N GLU A 73 -19.82 -9.23 1.43
CA GLU A 73 -20.37 -7.87 1.57
C GLU A 73 -19.69 -6.90 0.59
N VAL A 74 -18.35 -6.93 0.48
CA VAL A 74 -17.59 -6.12 -0.48
C VAL A 74 -18.00 -6.45 -1.91
N ALA A 75 -18.07 -7.73 -2.26
CA ALA A 75 -18.48 -8.15 -3.60
C ALA A 75 -19.90 -7.69 -3.95
N ALA A 76 -20.83 -7.80 -3.00
CA ALA A 76 -22.20 -7.32 -3.16
C ALA A 76 -22.26 -5.80 -3.33
N SER A 77 -21.55 -5.04 -2.49
CA SER A 77 -21.50 -3.58 -2.56
C SER A 77 -20.94 -3.07 -3.88
N VAL A 78 -19.87 -3.69 -4.39
CA VAL A 78 -19.28 -3.32 -5.69
C VAL A 78 -20.24 -3.61 -6.84
N ARG A 79 -20.92 -4.77 -6.84
CA ARG A 79 -21.94 -5.11 -7.86
C ARG A 79 -23.13 -4.14 -7.81
N ASP A 80 -23.62 -3.84 -6.62
CA ASP A 80 -24.72 -2.88 -6.43
C ASP A 80 -24.32 -1.48 -6.91
N TYR A 81 -23.09 -1.04 -6.62
CA TYR A 81 -22.56 0.21 -7.14
C TYR A 81 -22.58 0.27 -8.68
N HIS A 82 -22.20 -0.81 -9.35
CA HIS A 82 -22.24 -0.90 -10.82
C HIS A 82 -23.67 -0.90 -11.34
N SER A 83 -24.57 -1.70 -10.75
CA SER A 83 -25.98 -1.76 -11.15
C SER A 83 -26.68 -0.41 -10.99
N ARG A 84 -26.48 0.27 -9.86
CA ARG A 84 -27.00 1.64 -9.65
C ARG A 84 -26.41 2.65 -10.62
N THR A 85 -25.20 2.46 -11.06
CA THR A 85 -24.56 3.32 -12.07
C THR A 85 -25.22 3.14 -13.42
N GLU A 86 -25.47 1.90 -13.84
CA GLU A 86 -26.14 1.56 -15.10
C GLU A 86 -27.59 2.08 -15.13
N ASP A 87 -28.36 1.88 -14.05
CA ASP A 87 -29.72 2.41 -13.93
C ASP A 87 -29.74 3.95 -14.02
N ALA A 88 -28.83 4.61 -13.29
CA ALA A 88 -28.75 6.07 -13.31
C ALA A 88 -28.34 6.61 -14.69
N ALA A 89 -27.40 5.94 -15.36
CA ALA A 89 -26.96 6.31 -16.72
C ALA A 89 -28.09 6.16 -17.74
N ALA A 90 -28.84 5.05 -17.69
CA ALA A 90 -29.99 4.83 -18.55
C ALA A 90 -31.09 5.90 -18.36
N LYS A 91 -31.36 6.26 -17.11
CA LYS A 91 -32.33 7.33 -16.78
C LYS A 91 -31.85 8.71 -17.25
N MET A 92 -30.57 9.04 -17.08
CA MET A 92 -30.01 10.31 -17.57
C MET A 92 -30.09 10.42 -19.09
N ARG A 93 -29.79 9.35 -19.79
CA ARG A 93 -29.92 9.25 -21.25
C ARG A 93 -31.35 9.49 -21.68
N LEU A 94 -32.33 8.87 -20.99
CA LEU A 94 -33.75 9.04 -21.27
C LEU A 94 -34.20 10.49 -21.04
N VAL A 95 -33.79 11.14 -19.94
CA VAL A 95 -34.06 12.56 -19.68
C VAL A 95 -33.52 13.43 -20.78
N GLN A 96 -32.26 13.22 -21.23
CA GLN A 96 -31.67 13.97 -22.33
C GLN A 96 -32.46 13.84 -23.63
N HIS A 97 -32.94 12.63 -23.97
CA HIS A 97 -33.73 12.39 -25.17
C HIS A 97 -35.10 13.06 -25.10
N LEU A 98 -35.78 13.02 -23.93
CA LEU A 98 -37.06 13.67 -23.73
C LEU A 98 -36.92 15.20 -23.87
N GLU A 99 -35.92 15.80 -23.28
CA GLU A 99 -35.65 17.23 -23.40
C GLU A 99 -35.32 17.64 -24.83
N ALA A 100 -34.44 16.88 -25.51
CA ALA A 100 -34.12 17.13 -26.91
C ALA A 100 -35.37 17.03 -27.82
N SER A 101 -36.22 16.05 -27.55
CA SER A 101 -37.49 15.90 -28.26
C SER A 101 -38.46 17.05 -27.97
N ALA A 102 -38.56 17.50 -26.73
CA ALA A 102 -39.35 18.67 -26.35
C ALA A 102 -38.86 19.96 -27.05
N ASP A 103 -37.54 20.16 -27.12
CA ASP A 103 -36.92 21.31 -27.81
C ASP A 103 -37.19 21.27 -29.32
N GLN A 104 -37.15 20.11 -29.94
CA GLN A 104 -37.52 19.95 -31.36
C GLN A 104 -39.00 20.25 -31.61
N MET A 105 -39.89 19.79 -30.69
CA MET A 105 -41.35 20.04 -30.81
C MET A 105 -41.73 21.49 -30.55
N ARG A 106 -40.96 22.24 -29.76
CA ARG A 106 -41.15 23.70 -29.60
C ARG A 106 -41.04 24.44 -30.92
N GLN A 107 -40.23 23.96 -31.85
CA GLN A 107 -40.09 24.56 -33.17
C GLN A 107 -41.32 24.28 -34.09
N THR A 108 -42.15 23.29 -33.73
CA THR A 108 -43.33 22.88 -34.52
C THR A 108 -44.64 23.34 -33.91
N GLU A 109 -44.67 24.22 -32.90
CA GLU A 109 -45.83 24.82 -32.22
C GLU A 109 -46.78 23.81 -31.51
N ASN A 110 -46.30 22.60 -31.16
CA ASN A 110 -47.10 21.60 -30.44
C ASN A 110 -46.90 21.70 -28.90
N SER A 111 -47.54 22.68 -28.29
CA SER A 111 -47.35 23.00 -26.86
C SER A 111 -47.70 21.87 -25.90
N ASN A 112 -48.80 21.13 -26.11
CA ASN A 112 -49.24 20.09 -25.19
C ASN A 112 -48.27 18.92 -25.12
N ALA A 113 -47.70 18.48 -26.23
CA ALA A 113 -46.72 17.41 -26.27
C ALA A 113 -45.38 17.82 -25.59
N VAL A 114 -45.03 19.09 -25.68
CA VAL A 114 -43.84 19.63 -24.99
C VAL A 114 -43.98 19.54 -23.47
N ASP A 115 -45.14 19.92 -22.94
CA ASP A 115 -45.40 19.89 -21.50
C ASP A 115 -45.44 18.46 -20.95
N GLU A 116 -46.01 17.51 -21.71
CA GLU A 116 -45.97 16.08 -21.36
C GLU A 116 -44.55 15.51 -21.30
N LEU A 117 -43.73 15.79 -22.32
CA LEU A 117 -42.35 15.33 -22.36
C LEU A 117 -41.51 15.90 -21.22
N ILE A 118 -41.66 17.19 -20.91
CA ILE A 118 -40.97 17.83 -19.80
C ILE A 118 -41.42 17.25 -18.45
N SER A 119 -42.72 17.07 -18.25
CA SER A 119 -43.27 16.47 -17.03
C SER A 119 -42.73 15.06 -16.79
N GLU A 120 -42.61 14.26 -17.84
CA GLU A 120 -42.05 12.92 -17.74
C GLU A 120 -40.53 12.96 -17.47
N ALA A 121 -39.80 13.86 -18.15
CA ALA A 121 -38.38 14.10 -17.86
C ALA A 121 -38.13 14.47 -16.39
N ASP A 122 -38.97 15.33 -15.80
CA ASP A 122 -38.84 15.75 -14.41
C ASP A 122 -39.16 14.62 -13.41
N LYS A 123 -40.16 13.76 -13.71
CA LYS A 123 -40.40 12.56 -12.90
C LYS A 123 -39.20 11.62 -12.90
N ILE A 124 -38.65 11.32 -14.08
CA ILE A 124 -37.48 10.45 -14.20
C ILE A 124 -36.29 11.10 -13.50
N ARG A 125 -36.05 12.40 -13.72
CA ARG A 125 -34.99 13.17 -13.08
C ARG A 125 -35.00 13.05 -11.55
N SER A 126 -36.20 13.12 -10.94
CA SER A 126 -36.37 12.97 -9.49
C SER A 126 -36.04 11.57 -8.97
N SER A 127 -36.07 10.55 -9.82
CA SER A 127 -35.74 9.15 -9.49
C SER A 127 -34.27 8.77 -9.71
N ILE A 128 -33.45 9.68 -10.27
CA ILE A 128 -32.06 9.42 -10.54
C ILE A 128 -31.26 9.45 -9.22
N LEU A 129 -30.20 8.64 -9.17
CA LEU A 129 -29.28 8.53 -8.05
C LEU A 129 -28.84 9.92 -7.55
N ALA A 130 -28.98 10.14 -6.24
CA ALA A 130 -28.59 11.40 -5.62
C ALA A 130 -27.13 11.76 -5.95
N GLY A 131 -26.89 13.02 -6.31
CA GLY A 131 -25.56 13.52 -6.69
C GLY A 131 -25.15 13.27 -8.15
N ALA A 132 -25.88 12.47 -8.93
CA ALA A 132 -25.51 12.19 -10.33
C ALA A 132 -25.45 13.46 -11.19
N TRP A 133 -26.42 14.35 -11.05
CA TRP A 133 -26.45 15.65 -11.73
C TRP A 133 -25.31 16.57 -11.30
N GLN A 134 -24.96 16.55 -10.02
CA GLN A 134 -23.86 17.33 -9.50
C GLN A 134 -22.53 16.82 -10.08
N ASN A 135 -22.33 15.49 -10.14
CA ASN A 135 -21.16 14.89 -10.75
C ASN A 135 -20.99 15.31 -12.22
N LEU A 136 -22.07 15.36 -12.99
CA LEU A 136 -22.04 15.80 -14.39
C LEU A 136 -21.58 17.26 -14.50
N LYS A 137 -22.17 18.18 -13.72
CA LYS A 137 -21.79 19.60 -13.71
C LYS A 137 -20.35 19.83 -13.26
N GLU A 138 -19.90 19.10 -12.25
CA GLU A 138 -18.50 19.18 -11.78
C GLU A 138 -17.54 18.68 -12.85
N PHE A 139 -17.90 17.63 -13.56
CA PHE A 139 -17.10 17.11 -14.67
C PHE A 139 -17.02 18.07 -15.84
N GLU A 140 -18.12 18.71 -16.24
CA GLU A 140 -18.13 19.74 -17.28
C GLU A 140 -17.17 20.89 -16.95
N LYS A 141 -17.26 21.43 -15.72
CA LYS A 141 -16.36 22.47 -15.24
C LYS A 141 -14.89 22.02 -15.28
N LYS A 142 -14.61 20.83 -14.77
CA LYS A 142 -13.26 20.25 -14.73
C LYS A 142 -12.72 19.95 -16.12
N SER A 143 -13.57 19.45 -17.02
CA SER A 143 -13.22 19.20 -18.42
C SER A 143 -12.82 20.48 -19.12
N THR A 144 -13.56 21.56 -18.94
CA THR A 144 -13.24 22.90 -19.47
C THR A 144 -11.88 23.40 -18.95
N GLU A 145 -11.65 23.28 -17.62
CA GLU A 145 -10.38 23.65 -17.00
C GLU A 145 -9.21 22.83 -17.59
N TYR A 146 -9.33 21.52 -17.71
CA TYR A 146 -8.26 20.65 -18.23
C TYR A 146 -7.95 20.91 -19.71
N ARG A 147 -8.96 21.27 -20.51
CA ARG A 147 -8.79 21.62 -21.93
C ARG A 147 -8.20 23.03 -22.14
N SER A 148 -8.25 23.91 -21.12
CA SER A 148 -7.67 25.26 -21.19
C SER A 148 -6.13 25.29 -21.23
N GLY A 149 -5.47 24.16 -20.97
CA GLY A 149 -4.01 24.06 -20.92
C GLY A 149 -3.40 24.31 -19.54
N GLN A 150 -4.20 24.77 -18.57
CA GLN A 150 -3.77 25.04 -17.19
C GLN A 150 -4.88 24.60 -16.21
N ALA A 151 -4.47 24.02 -15.09
CA ALA A 151 -5.35 23.69 -13.97
C ALA A 151 -4.64 23.94 -12.64
N SER A 152 -5.38 23.88 -11.56
CA SER A 152 -4.80 23.90 -10.21
C SER A 152 -5.40 22.76 -9.38
N TYR A 153 -4.62 22.25 -8.44
CA TYR A 153 -5.11 21.31 -7.43
C TYR A 153 -4.55 21.65 -6.06
N THR A 154 -5.35 21.42 -5.03
CA THR A 154 -5.01 21.82 -3.67
C THR A 154 -4.27 20.71 -2.93
N VAL A 155 -3.10 21.00 -2.37
CA VAL A 155 -2.33 20.11 -1.50
C VAL A 155 -2.07 20.79 -0.17
N ARG A 156 -2.57 20.24 0.92
CA ARG A 156 -2.39 20.79 2.28
C ARG A 156 -2.78 22.29 2.38
N GLY A 157 -3.87 22.67 1.71
CA GLY A 157 -4.37 24.04 1.71
C GLY A 157 -3.59 25.03 0.81
N LYS A 158 -2.69 24.53 -0.04
CA LYS A 158 -1.97 25.34 -1.05
C LYS A 158 -2.41 24.89 -2.44
N ASP A 159 -2.79 25.85 -3.27
CA ASP A 159 -3.09 25.59 -4.68
C ASP A 159 -1.79 25.49 -5.47
N ILE A 160 -1.66 24.38 -6.20
CA ILE A 160 -0.51 24.10 -7.03
C ILE A 160 -0.96 24.23 -8.48
N PRO A 161 -0.46 25.22 -9.22
CA PRO A 161 -0.73 25.35 -10.64
C PRO A 161 -0.02 24.23 -11.40
N VAL A 162 -0.68 23.70 -12.42
CA VAL A 162 -0.13 22.63 -13.26
C VAL A 162 -0.51 22.85 -14.72
N LYS A 163 0.42 22.54 -15.63
CA LYS A 163 0.12 22.43 -17.05
C LYS A 163 -0.67 21.16 -17.33
N THR A 164 -1.78 21.26 -18.03
CA THR A 164 -2.61 20.11 -18.40
C THR A 164 -2.23 19.51 -19.75
N THR A 165 -1.28 20.14 -20.45
CA THR A 165 -0.74 19.68 -21.73
C THR A 165 0.77 19.51 -21.65
N ARG A 166 1.28 18.65 -22.49
CA ARG A 166 2.71 18.41 -22.73
C ARG A 166 3.03 18.58 -24.20
N GLU A 167 4.19 19.14 -24.49
CA GLU A 167 4.70 19.25 -25.85
C GLU A 167 5.58 18.04 -26.19
N THR A 168 5.31 17.43 -27.35
CA THR A 168 6.15 16.35 -27.90
C THR A 168 7.40 16.91 -28.55
N LEU A 169 8.37 16.04 -28.87
CA LEU A 169 9.55 16.41 -29.64
C LEU A 169 9.23 17.01 -31.01
N SER A 170 8.06 16.68 -31.58
CA SER A 170 7.55 17.24 -32.85
C SER A 170 6.73 18.52 -32.66
N GLY A 171 6.65 19.09 -31.47
CA GLY A 171 5.92 20.31 -31.15
C GLY A 171 4.41 20.17 -31.01
N LEU A 172 3.87 18.94 -30.94
CA LEU A 172 2.46 18.69 -30.71
C LEU A 172 2.12 18.84 -29.23
N LYS A 173 1.02 19.52 -28.92
CA LYS A 173 0.49 19.62 -27.55
C LYS A 173 -0.45 18.44 -27.28
N LEU A 174 -0.02 17.53 -26.43
CA LEU A 174 -0.83 16.41 -25.98
C LEU A 174 -1.42 16.69 -24.59
N PRO A 175 -2.71 16.37 -24.35
CA PRO A 175 -3.28 16.46 -23.02
C PRO A 175 -2.63 15.41 -22.09
N ARG A 176 -2.34 15.82 -20.84
CA ARG A 176 -1.81 14.91 -19.81
C ARG A 176 -2.87 13.96 -19.23
N VAL A 177 -4.13 14.32 -19.40
CA VAL A 177 -5.28 13.50 -19.01
C VAL A 177 -6.20 13.39 -20.22
N ALA A 178 -6.46 12.18 -20.68
CA ALA A 178 -7.43 11.91 -21.73
C ALA A 178 -8.83 12.07 -21.15
N LEU A 179 -9.60 12.99 -21.71
CA LEU A 179 -11.00 13.21 -21.37
C LEU A 179 -11.87 12.62 -22.47
N PRO A 180 -13.01 11.97 -22.14
CA PRO A 180 -13.95 11.52 -23.15
C PRO A 180 -14.64 12.70 -23.86
N ASP A 181 -15.04 12.48 -25.10
CA ASP A 181 -15.84 13.41 -25.91
C ASP A 181 -17.30 12.92 -26.02
N HIS A 182 -17.84 12.41 -24.92
CA HIS A 182 -19.24 11.97 -24.87
C HIS A 182 -20.19 13.16 -24.96
N THR A 183 -21.21 13.03 -25.82
CA THR A 183 -22.35 13.95 -25.90
C THR A 183 -23.56 13.43 -25.10
N ASP A 184 -23.59 12.15 -24.84
CA ASP A 184 -24.62 11.47 -24.04
C ASP A 184 -24.35 11.64 -22.55
N TRP A 185 -25.36 12.05 -21.78
CA TRP A 185 -25.24 12.27 -20.34
C TRP A 185 -25.06 10.96 -19.56
N GLY A 186 -25.69 9.89 -20.04
CA GLY A 186 -25.57 8.56 -19.45
C GLY A 186 -24.15 8.01 -19.62
N ASP A 187 -23.59 8.09 -20.82
CA ASP A 187 -22.21 7.66 -21.09
C ASP A 187 -21.20 8.47 -20.27
N THR A 188 -21.43 9.78 -20.14
CA THR A 188 -20.60 10.66 -19.31
C THR A 188 -20.69 10.27 -17.83
N LEU A 189 -21.90 10.02 -17.30
CA LEU A 189 -22.07 9.58 -15.91
C LEU A 189 -21.41 8.22 -15.66
N GLU A 190 -21.59 7.27 -16.57
CA GLU A 190 -20.97 5.95 -16.47
C GLU A 190 -19.46 6.04 -16.43
N TRP A 191 -18.85 6.87 -17.29
CA TRP A 191 -17.42 7.13 -17.29
C TRP A 191 -16.97 7.77 -15.96
N ILE A 192 -17.65 8.80 -15.47
CA ILE A 192 -17.34 9.46 -14.20
C ILE A 192 -17.34 8.45 -13.05
N ARG A 193 -18.33 7.55 -13.00
CA ARG A 193 -18.51 6.63 -11.90
C ARG A 193 -17.63 5.38 -11.99
N ARG A 194 -17.14 5.02 -13.19
CA ARG A 194 -16.29 3.84 -13.39
C ARG A 194 -14.81 4.18 -13.54
N GLU A 195 -14.49 5.28 -14.20
CA GLU A 195 -13.12 5.69 -14.51
C GLU A 195 -12.70 6.98 -13.82
N ASN A 196 -13.33 8.07 -14.19
CA ASN A 196 -13.08 9.44 -13.76
C ASN A 196 -11.65 9.95 -14.09
N THR A 197 -11.43 11.24 -13.86
CA THR A 197 -10.10 11.84 -13.96
C THR A 197 -9.21 11.35 -12.79
N PRO A 198 -7.88 11.24 -13.00
CA PRO A 198 -6.97 10.94 -11.90
C PRO A 198 -7.19 11.87 -10.70
N GLY A 199 -7.09 11.33 -9.50
CA GLY A 199 -7.33 12.05 -8.24
C GLY A 199 -8.81 12.22 -7.86
N SER A 200 -9.74 11.75 -8.70
CA SER A 200 -11.18 11.78 -8.43
C SER A 200 -11.74 10.38 -8.19
N PHE A 201 -12.69 10.25 -7.25
CA PHE A 201 -13.36 8.99 -6.97
C PHE A 201 -13.99 8.40 -8.25
N PRO A 202 -13.87 7.10 -8.50
CA PRO A 202 -13.31 6.02 -7.67
C PRO A 202 -11.79 5.79 -7.84
N TYR A 203 -11.03 6.79 -8.25
CA TYR A 203 -9.56 6.80 -8.41
C TYR A 203 -9.03 5.79 -9.43
N THR A 204 -9.85 5.29 -10.31
CA THR A 204 -9.48 4.28 -11.31
C THR A 204 -8.31 4.77 -12.18
N GLY A 205 -8.38 6.01 -12.67
CA GLY A 205 -7.33 6.63 -13.49
C GLY A 205 -6.04 6.98 -12.72
N GLY A 206 -6.06 6.95 -11.39
CA GLY A 206 -4.93 7.28 -10.53
C GLY A 206 -5.35 7.99 -9.25
N VAL A 207 -4.52 7.93 -8.22
CA VAL A 207 -4.82 8.52 -6.89
C VAL A 207 -4.50 10.00 -6.78
N PHE A 208 -3.73 10.55 -7.70
CA PHE A 208 -3.36 11.98 -7.75
C PHE A 208 -3.81 12.60 -9.07
N PRO A 209 -4.25 13.88 -9.07
CA PRO A 209 -4.70 14.55 -10.29
C PRO A 209 -3.62 14.61 -11.39
N PHE A 210 -2.40 14.91 -10.98
CA PHE A 210 -1.22 14.96 -11.84
C PHE A 210 -0.01 14.42 -11.13
N LYS A 211 0.91 13.82 -11.86
CA LYS A 211 2.25 13.50 -11.35
C LYS A 211 3.10 14.77 -11.32
N ARG A 212 4.00 14.87 -10.35
CA ARG A 212 4.98 15.95 -10.29
C ARG A 212 5.97 15.79 -11.43
N GLU A 213 6.34 16.87 -12.08
CA GLU A 213 7.25 16.86 -13.23
C GLU A 213 8.67 16.42 -12.87
N ASP A 214 9.08 16.67 -11.62
CA ASP A 214 10.40 16.33 -11.06
C ASP A 214 10.44 14.96 -10.34
N GLU A 215 9.31 14.28 -10.19
CA GLU A 215 9.20 13.03 -9.43
C GLU A 215 9.00 11.83 -10.35
N LEU A 216 10.10 11.15 -10.66
CA LEU A 216 10.08 9.89 -11.41
C LEU A 216 9.57 8.73 -10.53
N PRO A 217 8.89 7.72 -11.10
CA PRO A 217 8.42 6.55 -10.36
C PRO A 217 9.53 5.59 -9.94
N VAL A 218 10.78 5.87 -10.29
CA VAL A 218 11.94 4.99 -10.06
C VAL A 218 12.11 4.66 -8.58
N ARG A 219 12.05 3.37 -8.28
CA ARG A 219 12.38 2.81 -6.96
C ARG A 219 13.07 1.46 -7.18
N MET A 220 14.38 1.45 -7.10
CA MET A 220 15.17 0.25 -7.36
C MET A 220 15.41 -0.54 -6.07
N PHE A 221 15.24 -1.87 -6.15
CA PHE A 221 15.63 -2.79 -5.10
C PHE A 221 17.11 -3.11 -5.23
N ALA A 222 17.79 -3.18 -4.11
CA ALA A 222 19.16 -3.69 -4.01
C ALA A 222 19.35 -4.39 -2.68
N GLY A 223 20.21 -5.39 -2.68
CA GLY A 223 20.64 -6.14 -1.53
C GLY A 223 21.65 -7.17 -2.00
N GLU A 224 22.92 -6.95 -1.66
CA GLU A 224 24.02 -7.80 -2.08
C GLU A 224 25.16 -7.74 -1.07
N GLY A 225 25.61 -8.86 -0.61
CA GLY A 225 26.77 -8.94 0.25
C GLY A 225 26.58 -8.27 1.60
N SER A 226 27.63 -7.61 2.09
CA SER A 226 27.62 -6.88 3.36
C SER A 226 26.84 -5.57 3.29
N ALA A 227 26.63 -4.95 4.47
CA ALA A 227 26.01 -3.63 4.58
C ALA A 227 26.77 -2.56 3.78
N GLU A 228 28.12 -2.57 3.81
CA GLU A 228 28.96 -1.62 3.08
C GLU A 228 28.83 -1.79 1.56
N ARG A 229 28.78 -3.03 1.07
CA ARG A 229 28.60 -3.31 -0.35
C ARG A 229 27.25 -2.83 -0.85
N THR A 230 26.19 -3.13 -0.12
CA THR A 230 24.85 -2.68 -0.46
C THR A 230 24.70 -1.15 -0.33
N ASN A 231 25.36 -0.53 0.67
CA ASN A 231 25.41 0.94 0.79
C ASN A 231 26.02 1.58 -0.47
N LYS A 232 27.16 1.06 -0.97
CA LYS A 232 27.74 1.54 -2.25
C LYS A 232 26.77 1.41 -3.41
N ARG A 233 26.02 0.32 -3.49
CA ARG A 233 24.97 0.13 -4.51
C ARG A 233 23.86 1.16 -4.36
N PHE A 234 23.43 1.49 -3.15
CA PHE A 234 22.44 2.54 -2.93
C PHE A 234 22.93 3.92 -3.38
N HIS A 235 24.17 4.27 -3.12
CA HIS A 235 24.78 5.51 -3.62
C HIS A 235 24.81 5.53 -5.15
N PHE A 236 25.22 4.44 -5.79
CA PHE A 236 25.21 4.30 -7.24
C PHE A 236 23.80 4.49 -7.85
N LEU A 237 22.77 3.88 -7.26
CA LEU A 237 21.39 4.01 -7.70
C LEU A 237 20.80 5.41 -7.47
N SER A 238 21.33 6.15 -6.52
CA SER A 238 20.87 7.49 -6.14
C SER A 238 21.62 8.62 -6.85
N GLU A 239 22.72 8.31 -7.51
CA GLU A 239 23.56 9.29 -8.19
C GLU A 239 22.77 10.04 -9.27
N GLY A 240 22.78 11.36 -9.24
CA GLY A 240 22.08 12.22 -10.19
C GLY A 240 20.54 12.18 -10.07
N GLN A 241 19.97 11.48 -9.09
CA GLN A 241 18.53 11.45 -8.86
C GLN A 241 18.10 12.57 -7.90
N PRO A 242 16.95 13.24 -8.16
CA PRO A 242 16.44 14.27 -7.26
C PRO A 242 15.90 13.68 -5.95
N PHE A 243 15.58 12.38 -5.92
CA PHE A 243 15.02 11.66 -4.79
C PHE A 243 15.75 10.35 -4.54
N ASN A 244 16.12 10.10 -3.28
CA ASN A 244 16.70 8.85 -2.83
C ASN A 244 15.57 7.86 -2.48
N ARG A 245 15.12 7.08 -3.44
CA ARG A 245 14.09 6.05 -3.25
C ARG A 245 14.73 4.67 -3.20
N ILE A 246 15.17 4.32 -2.01
CA ILE A 246 15.93 3.11 -1.74
C ILE A 246 14.98 1.97 -1.34
N SER A 247 15.21 0.78 -1.87
CA SER A 247 14.51 -0.44 -1.44
C SER A 247 15.53 -1.52 -1.13
N THR A 248 15.42 -2.11 0.05
CA THR A 248 16.37 -3.10 0.55
C THR A 248 15.79 -4.51 0.42
N ALA A 249 16.55 -5.40 -0.21
CA ALA A 249 16.35 -6.84 -0.15
C ALA A 249 17.30 -7.43 0.90
N PHE A 250 16.78 -8.28 1.79
CA PHE A 250 17.53 -8.95 2.84
C PHE A 250 17.79 -10.41 2.49
N ASP A 251 18.92 -10.95 2.95
CA ASP A 251 19.26 -12.35 2.77
C ASP A 251 18.40 -13.28 3.64
N SER A 252 18.47 -14.59 3.38
CA SER A 252 17.67 -15.57 4.10
C SER A 252 17.92 -15.58 5.62
N PRO A 253 19.17 -15.51 6.14
CA PRO A 253 19.38 -15.39 7.58
C PRO A 253 18.66 -14.20 8.21
N SER A 254 18.76 -13.00 7.62
CA SER A 254 18.06 -11.82 8.09
C SER A 254 16.53 -11.98 8.06
N LEU A 255 15.98 -12.60 7.00
CA LEU A 255 14.55 -12.85 6.85
C LEU A 255 14.00 -13.76 7.96
N TYR A 256 14.77 -14.76 8.38
CA TYR A 256 14.39 -15.70 9.45
C TYR A 256 14.83 -15.27 10.85
N GLY A 257 15.54 -14.15 10.99
CA GLY A 257 16.02 -13.65 12.28
C GLY A 257 17.18 -14.48 12.85
N HIS A 258 18.01 -15.03 11.97
CA HIS A 258 19.22 -15.76 12.34
C HIS A 258 20.46 -14.87 12.18
N ASP A 259 21.44 -15.11 13.04
CA ASP A 259 22.75 -14.51 12.89
C ASP A 259 23.54 -15.16 11.73
N PRO A 260 24.42 -14.41 11.05
CA PRO A 260 25.27 -14.92 9.97
C PRO A 260 26.43 -15.75 10.54
N VAL A 261 26.13 -16.96 11.02
CA VAL A 261 27.10 -17.89 11.59
C VAL A 261 27.42 -19.05 10.65
N GLU A 262 28.57 -19.69 10.83
CA GLU A 262 28.95 -20.87 10.07
C GLU A 262 28.14 -22.11 10.52
N ARG A 263 27.03 -22.33 9.85
CA ARG A 263 26.15 -23.50 10.03
C ARG A 263 25.87 -24.13 8.68
N LEU A 264 25.76 -25.47 8.64
CA LEU A 264 25.52 -26.19 7.40
C LEU A 264 24.20 -25.84 6.73
N ASP A 265 23.17 -25.54 7.51
CA ASP A 265 21.82 -25.20 7.02
C ASP A 265 21.72 -23.78 6.45
N ILE A 266 22.62 -22.89 6.77
CA ILE A 266 22.70 -21.52 6.22
C ILE A 266 23.94 -21.27 5.37
N PHE A 267 24.79 -22.29 5.19
CA PHE A 267 25.95 -22.19 4.32
C PHE A 267 25.54 -21.79 2.89
N GLY A 268 26.21 -20.76 2.36
CA GLY A 268 25.89 -20.21 1.04
C GLY A 268 24.63 -19.36 0.97
N LYS A 269 23.93 -19.09 2.10
CA LYS A 269 22.74 -18.22 2.15
C LYS A 269 23.02 -16.85 2.75
N VAL A 270 24.14 -16.71 3.47
CA VAL A 270 24.58 -15.41 4.02
C VAL A 270 25.03 -14.52 2.89
N CYS A 271 24.50 -13.30 2.83
CA CYS A 271 24.77 -12.32 1.80
C CYS A 271 24.35 -12.72 0.38
N GLU A 272 23.59 -13.81 0.22
CA GLU A 272 23.07 -14.24 -1.07
C GLU A 272 21.64 -13.72 -1.27
N SER A 273 21.37 -13.18 -2.46
CA SER A 273 20.04 -12.63 -2.85
C SER A 273 19.50 -11.57 -1.91
N GLY A 274 20.37 -10.88 -1.22
CA GLY A 274 20.04 -9.83 -0.26
C GLY A 274 21.22 -9.42 0.60
N VAL A 275 21.07 -8.35 1.36
CA VAL A 275 22.05 -7.90 2.35
C VAL A 275 21.83 -8.62 3.67
N SER A 276 22.92 -9.03 4.32
CA SER A 276 22.89 -9.59 5.66
C SER A 276 22.90 -8.47 6.70
N ILE A 277 21.88 -8.41 7.54
CA ILE A 277 21.73 -7.42 8.62
C ILE A 277 21.25 -8.13 9.89
N SER A 278 22.10 -8.17 10.90
CA SER A 278 21.80 -8.79 12.19
C SER A 278 21.96 -7.82 13.38
N THR A 279 22.61 -6.67 13.18
CA THR A 279 22.84 -5.67 14.23
C THR A 279 22.38 -4.28 13.82
N VAL A 280 22.18 -3.40 14.81
CA VAL A 280 21.83 -1.98 14.57
C VAL A 280 23.00 -1.24 13.90
N GLU A 281 24.22 -1.62 14.21
CA GLU A 281 25.44 -1.06 13.66
C GLU A 281 25.56 -1.36 12.15
N GLU A 282 25.24 -2.58 11.72
CA GLU A 282 25.15 -2.91 10.28
C GLU A 282 24.05 -2.12 9.59
N MET A 283 22.91 -1.91 10.26
CA MET A 283 21.86 -1.05 9.73
C MET A 283 22.30 0.43 9.63
N GLU A 284 23.15 0.92 10.53
CA GLU A 284 23.76 2.25 10.42
C GLU A 284 24.68 2.34 9.20
N ILE A 285 25.53 1.34 8.97
CA ILE A 285 26.42 1.24 7.80
C ILE A 285 25.60 1.19 6.52
N LEU A 286 24.53 0.39 6.50
CA LEU A 286 23.66 0.23 5.33
C LEU A 286 23.10 1.57 4.83
N PHE A 287 22.78 2.50 5.73
CA PHE A 287 22.21 3.80 5.39
C PHE A 287 23.16 4.97 5.61
N ASP A 288 24.46 4.69 5.73
CA ASP A 288 25.45 5.76 5.86
C ASP A 288 25.47 6.68 4.63
N GLY A 289 25.60 7.98 4.89
CA GLY A 289 25.53 9.02 3.85
C GLY A 289 24.12 9.46 3.44
N PHE A 290 23.07 8.76 3.88
CA PHE A 290 21.66 9.16 3.63
C PHE A 290 21.03 9.78 4.88
N ASP A 291 20.45 10.97 4.74
CA ASP A 291 19.61 11.56 5.80
C ASP A 291 18.22 10.93 5.75
N LEU A 292 17.91 10.05 6.70
CA LEU A 292 16.65 9.33 6.76
C LEU A 292 15.43 10.22 7.05
N CYS A 293 15.66 11.43 7.56
CA CYS A 293 14.60 12.44 7.79
C CYS A 293 14.49 13.48 6.67
N ALA A 294 15.36 13.42 5.64
CA ALA A 294 15.27 14.34 4.52
C ALA A 294 13.97 14.14 3.72
N SER A 295 13.43 15.23 3.20
CA SER A 295 12.16 15.21 2.45
C SER A 295 12.23 14.44 1.13
N ASN A 296 13.44 14.28 0.59
CA ASN A 296 13.72 13.54 -0.65
C ASN A 296 14.21 12.12 -0.41
N THR A 297 14.30 11.63 0.84
CA THR A 297 14.73 10.27 1.16
C THR A 297 13.54 9.40 1.59
N SER A 298 13.43 8.21 1.01
CA SER A 298 12.40 7.21 1.33
C SER A 298 12.99 5.81 1.25
N VAL A 299 12.88 5.03 2.33
CA VAL A 299 13.45 3.69 2.44
C VAL A 299 12.37 2.64 2.56
N SER A 300 12.34 1.68 1.63
CA SER A 300 11.49 0.48 1.74
C SER A 300 12.33 -0.73 2.16
N LYS A 301 11.75 -1.55 3.02
CA LYS A 301 12.37 -2.77 3.55
C LYS A 301 11.49 -3.97 3.20
N THR A 302 12.02 -4.87 2.36
CA THR A 302 11.33 -6.11 1.97
C THR A 302 11.61 -7.20 2.99
N ILE A 303 10.91 -7.13 4.11
CA ILE A 303 11.03 -8.09 5.20
C ILE A 303 9.65 -8.33 5.82
N ASN A 304 9.34 -9.56 6.17
CA ASN A 304 8.05 -9.97 6.67
C ASN A 304 8.13 -10.72 8.00
N GLY A 305 8.74 -11.92 8.05
CA GLY A 305 8.78 -12.73 9.26
C GLY A 305 9.40 -12.01 10.45
N ASN A 306 10.54 -11.37 10.23
CA ASN A 306 11.33 -10.66 11.25
C ASN A 306 11.23 -9.12 11.10
N TYR A 307 10.13 -8.61 10.56
CA TYR A 307 9.96 -7.18 10.23
C TYR A 307 10.03 -6.26 11.46
N TRP A 308 9.55 -6.70 12.58
CA TRP A 308 9.46 -5.91 13.82
C TRP A 308 10.83 -5.49 14.33
N TRP A 309 11.82 -6.39 14.30
CA TRP A 309 13.19 -6.08 14.67
C TRP A 309 13.82 -5.07 13.69
N HIS A 310 13.73 -5.33 12.39
CA HIS A 310 14.28 -4.44 11.36
C HIS A 310 13.62 -3.06 11.38
N LEU A 311 12.34 -2.99 11.70
CA LEU A 311 11.64 -1.72 11.86
C LEU A 311 12.15 -0.93 13.06
N ALA A 312 12.34 -1.59 14.19
CA ALA A 312 12.90 -0.99 15.40
C ALA A 312 14.34 -0.53 15.19
N ALA A 313 15.18 -1.36 14.57
CA ALA A 313 16.55 -1.02 14.20
C ALA A 313 16.60 0.20 13.28
N PHE A 314 15.78 0.23 12.23
CA PHE A 314 15.70 1.36 11.31
C PHE A 314 15.28 2.67 11.99
N PHE A 315 14.28 2.64 12.87
CA PHE A 315 13.88 3.83 13.63
C PHE A 315 14.98 4.26 14.60
N THR A 316 15.67 3.32 15.21
CA THR A 316 16.83 3.60 16.09
C THR A 316 17.94 4.31 15.33
N VAL A 317 18.32 3.81 14.15
CA VAL A 317 19.31 4.46 13.29
C VAL A 317 18.90 5.89 12.92
N ALA A 318 17.65 6.07 12.51
CA ALA A 318 17.14 7.41 12.17
C ALA A 318 17.18 8.37 13.38
N ILE A 319 16.82 7.89 14.58
CA ILE A 319 16.91 8.70 15.81
C ILE A 319 18.39 9.02 16.13
N ARG A 320 19.29 8.03 16.08
CA ARG A 320 20.73 8.24 16.29
C ARG A 320 21.30 9.28 15.32
N GLN A 321 20.91 9.28 14.05
CA GLN A 321 21.29 10.31 13.08
C GLN A 321 20.87 11.72 13.52
N GLN A 322 19.64 11.88 14.01
CA GLN A 322 19.14 13.19 14.46
C GLN A 322 19.79 13.63 15.78
N VAL A 323 20.13 12.67 16.68
CA VAL A 323 20.91 12.96 17.88
C VAL A 323 22.32 13.47 17.51
N LYS A 324 23.02 12.77 16.60
CA LYS A 324 24.34 13.21 16.09
C LYS A 324 24.28 14.64 15.51
N LYS A 325 23.24 14.96 14.73
CA LYS A 325 23.03 16.33 14.19
C LYS A 325 22.78 17.35 15.29
N PHE A 326 22.03 16.99 16.33
CA PHE A 326 21.80 17.86 17.48
C PHE A 326 23.11 18.14 18.21
N GLU A 327 23.91 17.11 18.50
CA GLU A 327 25.22 17.21 19.17
C GLU A 327 26.20 18.07 18.39
N GLN A 328 26.28 17.87 17.07
CA GLN A 328 27.10 18.72 16.18
C GLN A 328 26.68 20.20 16.22
N LYS A 329 25.37 20.46 16.26
CA LYS A 329 24.83 21.83 16.29
C LYS A 329 24.96 22.50 17.66
N LYS A 330 24.73 21.75 18.74
CA LYS A 330 24.67 22.26 20.10
C LYS A 330 25.97 22.04 20.90
N GLN A 331 26.89 21.26 20.37
CA GLN A 331 28.17 20.88 21.01
C GLN A 331 27.97 20.25 22.43
N ARG A 332 26.86 19.55 22.61
CA ARG A 332 26.54 18.77 23.81
C ARG A 332 25.48 17.69 23.49
N SER A 333 25.40 16.70 24.34
CA SER A 333 24.32 15.69 24.24
C SER A 333 22.94 16.28 24.61
N PRO A 334 21.86 15.75 24.03
CA PRO A 334 20.49 16.18 24.34
C PRO A 334 20.10 15.79 25.77
N THR A 335 19.29 16.61 26.41
CA THR A 335 18.57 16.25 27.63
C THR A 335 17.44 15.26 27.31
N ASP A 336 16.87 14.60 28.33
CA ASP A 336 15.74 13.66 28.15
C ASP A 336 14.54 14.29 27.44
N ALA A 337 14.22 15.55 27.74
CA ALA A 337 13.17 16.29 27.08
C ALA A 337 13.47 16.56 25.60
N GLU A 338 14.72 16.92 25.27
CA GLU A 338 15.17 17.12 23.90
C GLU A 338 15.23 15.79 23.14
N LEU A 339 15.66 14.70 23.77
CA LEU A 339 15.67 13.37 23.20
C LEU A 339 14.23 12.93 22.83
N LYS A 340 13.26 13.16 23.71
CA LYS A 340 11.85 12.92 23.42
C LYS A 340 11.34 13.73 22.23
N GLN A 341 11.74 14.99 22.11
CA GLN A 341 11.41 15.85 20.95
C GLN A 341 12.04 15.33 19.65
N ILE A 342 13.33 14.94 19.70
CA ILE A 342 14.05 14.34 18.56
C ILE A 342 13.34 13.08 18.10
N ARG A 343 12.97 12.19 19.04
CA ARG A 343 12.24 10.97 18.72
C ARG A 343 10.89 11.26 18.04
N THR A 344 10.09 12.17 18.60
CA THR A 344 8.80 12.57 18.04
C THR A 344 8.96 13.16 16.63
N TYR A 345 9.93 14.04 16.44
CA TYR A 345 10.26 14.61 15.14
C TYR A 345 10.63 13.52 14.13
N THR A 346 11.55 12.63 14.50
CA THR A 346 12.03 11.56 13.63
C THR A 346 10.88 10.67 13.17
N LEU A 347 10.08 10.14 14.10
CA LEU A 347 8.97 9.25 13.81
C LEU A 347 7.88 9.90 12.93
N SER A 348 7.63 11.20 13.12
CA SER A 348 6.66 11.94 12.31
C SER A 348 7.16 12.33 10.91
N THR A 349 8.48 12.35 10.70
CA THR A 349 9.12 12.87 9.48
C THR A 349 9.59 11.75 8.55
N ILE A 350 10.12 10.66 9.12
CA ILE A 350 10.69 9.53 8.38
C ILE A 350 9.74 9.00 7.32
N ARG A 351 10.30 8.61 6.15
CA ARG A 351 9.53 8.12 4.99
C ARG A 351 10.00 6.74 4.57
N GLY A 352 9.06 5.93 4.17
CA GLY A 352 9.38 4.59 3.68
C GLY A 352 8.28 3.59 3.91
N THR A 353 8.66 2.33 3.88
CA THR A 353 7.76 1.20 4.03
C THR A 353 8.50 0.04 4.68
N VAL A 354 7.83 -0.70 5.54
CA VAL A 354 8.19 -2.09 5.83
C VAL A 354 7.12 -2.98 5.20
N GLN A 355 7.51 -4.09 4.58
CA GLN A 355 6.53 -4.94 3.88
C GLN A 355 5.58 -5.61 4.86
N ALA A 356 6.09 -6.38 5.82
CA ALA A 356 5.36 -6.93 6.99
C ALA A 356 4.04 -7.66 6.65
N ASP A 357 3.88 -8.17 5.42
CA ASP A 357 2.65 -8.82 4.95
C ASP A 357 2.62 -10.30 5.33
N GLN A 358 2.05 -10.61 6.49
CA GLN A 358 2.02 -11.96 7.06
C GLN A 358 1.08 -12.93 6.31
N LEU A 359 -0.03 -12.41 5.76
CA LEU A 359 -0.95 -13.23 4.97
C LEU A 359 -0.29 -13.70 3.67
N LYS A 360 0.44 -12.79 2.99
CA LYS A 360 1.20 -13.13 1.80
C LYS A 360 2.32 -14.14 2.11
N GLU A 361 2.99 -14.00 3.25
CA GLU A 361 4.00 -14.98 3.68
C GLU A 361 3.45 -16.39 3.77
N SER A 362 2.26 -16.54 4.34
CA SER A 362 1.59 -17.84 4.43
C SER A 362 1.20 -18.42 3.06
N MET A 363 0.88 -17.55 2.08
CA MET A 363 0.34 -18.00 0.79
C MET A 363 1.38 -18.12 -0.33
N GLY A 364 2.41 -17.29 -0.34
CA GLY A 364 3.25 -17.12 -1.51
C GLY A 364 4.77 -17.19 -1.28
N GLN A 365 5.25 -17.01 -0.04
CA GLN A 365 6.70 -16.95 0.21
C GLN A 365 7.20 -17.94 1.26
N ASN A 366 6.35 -18.31 2.22
CA ASN A 366 6.64 -19.29 3.25
C ASN A 366 7.85 -18.97 4.14
N THR A 367 8.01 -17.70 4.53
CA THR A 367 9.06 -17.21 5.44
C THR A 367 8.48 -16.74 6.78
N LEU A 368 7.42 -17.36 7.28
CA LEU A 368 6.86 -17.08 8.59
C LEU A 368 7.82 -17.52 9.69
N VAL A 369 8.13 -16.60 10.61
CA VAL A 369 8.90 -16.89 11.84
C VAL A 369 7.97 -17.37 12.94
N PHE A 370 6.77 -16.81 13.01
CA PHE A 370 5.72 -17.14 13.95
C PHE A 370 4.51 -17.74 13.23
N ASN A 371 3.67 -18.46 13.97
CA ASN A 371 2.38 -18.86 13.41
C ASN A 371 1.54 -17.61 13.07
N LEU A 372 0.59 -17.79 12.14
CA LEU A 372 -0.16 -16.69 11.56
C LEU A 372 -0.90 -15.85 12.60
N ASP A 373 -1.48 -16.47 13.63
CA ASP A 373 -2.20 -15.73 14.66
C ASP A 373 -1.31 -14.78 15.46
N THR A 374 -0.13 -15.24 15.85
CA THR A 374 0.85 -14.40 16.55
C THR A 374 1.33 -13.29 15.65
N ALA A 375 1.65 -13.61 14.40
CA ALA A 375 2.08 -12.65 13.42
C ALA A 375 1.03 -11.54 13.20
N LEU A 376 -0.26 -11.90 13.10
CA LEU A 376 -1.36 -10.94 12.97
C LEU A 376 -1.56 -10.08 14.24
N ARG A 377 -1.38 -10.65 15.44
CA ARG A 377 -1.41 -9.87 16.69
C ARG A 377 -0.27 -8.86 16.73
N MET A 378 0.96 -9.26 16.40
CA MET A 378 2.11 -8.36 16.31
C MET A 378 1.89 -7.24 15.29
N MET A 379 1.24 -7.52 14.15
CA MET A 379 0.84 -6.47 13.19
C MET A 379 -0.12 -5.47 13.82
N GLY A 380 -1.06 -5.93 14.63
CA GLY A 380 -1.96 -5.06 15.38
C GLY A 380 -1.21 -4.14 16.34
N ASP A 381 -0.24 -4.68 17.10
CA ASP A 381 0.58 -3.88 18.03
C ASP A 381 1.39 -2.80 17.29
N VAL A 382 1.94 -3.15 16.11
CA VAL A 382 2.64 -2.18 15.28
C VAL A 382 1.68 -1.11 14.72
N ALA A 383 0.46 -1.48 14.33
CA ALA A 383 -0.54 -0.51 13.87
C ALA A 383 -0.91 0.49 15.00
N GLU A 384 -1.11 0.01 16.22
CA GLU A 384 -1.32 0.85 17.40
C GLU A 384 -0.13 1.79 17.64
N PHE A 385 1.10 1.26 17.63
CA PHE A 385 2.31 2.06 17.77
C PHE A 385 2.40 3.19 16.74
N TYR A 386 2.04 2.93 15.48
CA TYR A 386 2.03 3.96 14.42
C TYR A 386 0.99 5.04 14.68
N VAL A 387 -0.18 4.66 15.14
CA VAL A 387 -1.27 5.61 15.47
C VAL A 387 -0.89 6.47 16.67
N GLU A 388 -0.41 5.87 17.74
CA GLU A 388 -0.01 6.54 18.99
C GLU A 388 1.15 7.51 18.79
N ASN A 389 2.15 7.13 17.99
CA ASN A 389 3.32 7.96 17.70
C ASN A 389 3.12 8.88 16.48
N ASN A 390 1.90 8.92 15.90
CA ASN A 390 1.56 9.77 14.76
C ASN A 390 2.52 9.62 13.57
N ILE A 391 2.92 8.39 13.25
CA ILE A 391 3.80 8.07 12.12
C ILE A 391 2.98 8.15 10.83
N ARG A 392 3.19 9.18 10.03
CA ARG A 392 2.32 9.51 8.89
C ARG A 392 2.89 9.17 7.52
N ASN A 393 4.21 9.17 7.39
CA ASN A 393 4.90 9.10 6.10
C ASN A 393 5.65 7.79 5.89
N HIS A 394 5.59 6.89 6.86
CA HIS A 394 6.11 5.53 6.78
C HIS A 394 4.94 4.54 6.80
N TYR A 395 4.94 3.58 5.88
CA TYR A 395 3.91 2.55 5.79
C TYR A 395 4.35 1.33 6.61
N PHE A 396 3.45 0.80 7.45
CA PHE A 396 3.76 -0.36 8.28
C PHE A 396 3.40 -1.70 7.65
N VAL A 397 2.71 -1.66 6.51
CA VAL A 397 2.41 -2.82 5.70
C VAL A 397 2.45 -2.46 4.21
N SER A 398 3.00 -3.36 3.40
CA SER A 398 2.88 -3.34 1.94
C SER A 398 2.22 -4.63 1.51
N ILE A 399 0.91 -4.56 1.26
CA ILE A 399 0.07 -5.69 0.92
C ILE A 399 0.48 -6.18 -0.47
N SER A 400 0.99 -7.42 -0.53
CA SER A 400 1.84 -7.83 -1.62
C SER A 400 1.24 -8.94 -2.46
N GLY A 401 0.82 -8.60 -3.66
CA GLY A 401 0.44 -9.54 -4.72
C GLY A 401 1.65 -10.07 -5.51
N TYR A 402 2.78 -9.35 -5.50
CA TYR A 402 3.97 -9.72 -6.25
C TYR A 402 4.39 -11.18 -5.99
N HIS A 403 4.57 -11.56 -4.74
CA HIS A 403 5.03 -12.90 -4.38
C HIS A 403 4.00 -13.98 -4.70
N ILE A 404 2.71 -13.66 -4.64
CA ILE A 404 1.62 -14.56 -5.03
C ILE A 404 1.68 -14.83 -6.54
N ALA A 405 1.94 -13.81 -7.34
CA ALA A 405 2.13 -13.94 -8.79
C ALA A 405 3.41 -14.71 -9.12
N GLU A 406 4.54 -14.42 -8.44
CA GLU A 406 5.80 -15.15 -8.63
C GLU A 406 5.68 -16.64 -8.22
N ALA A 407 4.81 -16.97 -7.24
CA ALA A 407 4.46 -18.33 -6.88
C ALA A 407 3.54 -19.03 -7.91
N GLY A 408 3.06 -18.33 -8.94
CA GLY A 408 2.33 -18.93 -10.07
C GLY A 408 0.91 -18.41 -10.30
N ALA A 409 0.41 -17.46 -9.51
CA ALA A 409 -0.92 -16.90 -9.70
C ALA A 409 -1.01 -16.10 -11.01
N ASN A 410 -2.17 -16.18 -11.67
CA ASN A 410 -2.52 -15.31 -12.79
C ASN A 410 -2.91 -13.90 -12.31
N PRO A 411 -3.05 -12.89 -13.20
CA PRO A 411 -3.38 -11.52 -12.81
C PRO A 411 -4.66 -11.38 -11.98
N ILE A 412 -5.71 -12.13 -12.31
CA ILE A 412 -6.99 -12.10 -11.60
C ILE A 412 -6.84 -12.64 -10.18
N THR A 413 -6.19 -13.78 -10.02
CA THR A 413 -5.92 -14.39 -8.71
C THR A 413 -5.01 -13.51 -7.87
N GLN A 414 -3.98 -12.91 -8.47
CA GLN A 414 -3.12 -11.94 -7.78
C GLN A 414 -3.95 -10.78 -7.22
N ALA A 415 -4.77 -10.13 -8.05
CA ALA A 415 -5.60 -9.00 -7.64
C ALA A 415 -6.59 -9.39 -6.53
N ALA A 416 -7.28 -10.52 -6.70
CA ALA A 416 -8.29 -11.01 -5.75
C ALA A 416 -7.68 -11.30 -4.38
N LEU A 417 -6.59 -12.07 -4.31
CA LEU A 417 -5.94 -12.42 -3.04
C LEU A 417 -5.31 -11.21 -2.38
N THR A 418 -4.70 -10.30 -3.15
CA THR A 418 -4.09 -9.08 -2.60
C THR A 418 -5.15 -8.18 -1.97
N LEU A 419 -6.28 -7.96 -2.65
CA LEU A 419 -7.39 -7.17 -2.11
C LEU A 419 -8.01 -7.84 -0.88
N SER A 420 -8.18 -9.18 -0.92
CA SER A 420 -8.67 -9.94 0.23
C SER A 420 -7.77 -9.79 1.44
N ASN A 421 -6.45 -9.87 1.27
CA ASN A 421 -5.49 -9.63 2.35
C ASN A 421 -5.62 -8.22 2.94
N GLY A 422 -5.75 -7.21 2.09
CA GLY A 422 -5.95 -5.83 2.55
C GLY A 422 -7.22 -5.66 3.34
N LEU A 423 -8.33 -6.23 2.89
CA LEU A 423 -9.62 -6.20 3.58
C LEU A 423 -9.56 -6.97 4.92
N THR A 424 -8.83 -8.11 4.94
CA THR A 424 -8.57 -8.85 6.18
C THR A 424 -7.84 -8.00 7.21
N TYR A 425 -6.82 -7.24 6.80
CA TYR A 425 -6.13 -6.32 7.71
C TYR A 425 -7.03 -5.18 8.18
N VAL A 426 -7.94 -4.68 7.36
CA VAL A 426 -8.93 -3.67 7.78
C VAL A 426 -9.81 -4.23 8.89
N GLU A 427 -10.38 -5.42 8.71
CA GLU A 427 -11.22 -6.08 9.72
C GLU A 427 -10.43 -6.37 11.00
N LEU A 428 -9.20 -6.87 10.86
CA LEU A 428 -8.31 -7.18 11.98
C LEU A 428 -8.05 -5.95 12.88
N PHE A 429 -7.63 -4.83 12.28
CA PHE A 429 -7.30 -3.64 13.05
C PHE A 429 -8.54 -2.93 13.58
N LYS A 430 -9.64 -2.99 12.84
CA LYS A 430 -10.95 -2.50 13.29
C LYS A 430 -11.48 -3.30 14.49
N ALA A 431 -11.30 -4.63 14.48
CA ALA A 431 -11.64 -5.49 15.62
C ALA A 431 -10.84 -5.15 16.90
N ARG A 432 -9.63 -4.58 16.77
CA ARG A 432 -8.84 -4.04 17.87
C ARG A 432 -9.29 -2.65 18.34
N GLY A 433 -10.32 -2.07 17.73
CA GLY A 433 -10.82 -0.73 18.07
C GLY A 433 -10.03 0.43 17.44
N ILE A 434 -9.16 0.15 16.46
CA ILE A 434 -8.42 1.21 15.76
C ILE A 434 -9.30 1.81 14.68
N ASP A 435 -9.44 3.14 14.67
CA ASP A 435 -10.18 3.88 13.65
C ASP A 435 -9.52 3.70 12.26
N PRO A 436 -10.25 3.20 11.23
CA PRO A 436 -9.73 3.03 9.89
C PRO A 436 -9.09 4.29 9.29
N ASN A 437 -9.61 5.47 9.56
CA ASN A 437 -9.06 6.74 9.09
C ASN A 437 -7.64 7.03 9.66
N LYS A 438 -7.28 6.41 10.77
CA LYS A 438 -5.97 6.58 11.39
C LYS A 438 -4.90 5.68 10.80
N PHE A 439 -5.23 4.44 10.42
CA PHE A 439 -4.23 3.47 9.94
C PHE A 439 -4.20 3.27 8.42
N LEU A 440 -5.32 3.40 7.71
CA LEU A 440 -5.37 3.12 6.26
C LEU A 440 -4.44 4.00 5.43
N ARG A 441 -4.16 5.22 5.88
CA ARG A 441 -3.17 6.09 5.23
C ARG A 441 -1.75 5.50 5.22
N ASN A 442 -1.47 4.53 6.09
CA ASN A 442 -0.20 3.84 6.21
C ASN A 442 -0.20 2.45 5.51
N PHE A 443 -1.22 2.16 4.68
CA PHE A 443 -1.23 1.02 3.78
C PHE A 443 -0.53 1.36 2.47
N SER A 444 0.32 0.46 2.04
CA SER A 444 0.93 0.43 0.71
C SER A 444 0.57 -0.88 0.03
N TRP A 445 0.66 -0.91 -1.29
CA TRP A 445 0.33 -2.10 -2.08
C TRP A 445 1.47 -2.42 -3.01
N PHE A 446 1.61 -3.68 -3.36
CA PHE A 446 2.70 -4.15 -4.20
C PHE A 446 2.20 -5.22 -5.16
N PHE A 447 2.26 -4.94 -6.47
CA PHE A 447 1.86 -5.86 -7.52
C PHE A 447 3.04 -6.28 -8.40
N SER A 448 2.97 -7.51 -8.93
CA SER A 448 3.79 -7.96 -10.04
C SER A 448 3.16 -7.53 -11.35
N ASN A 449 4.01 -7.33 -12.35
CA ASN A 449 3.59 -6.99 -13.69
C ASN A 449 4.29 -7.94 -14.68
N GLY A 450 3.58 -8.96 -15.13
CA GLY A 450 4.06 -9.95 -16.08
C GLY A 450 3.78 -9.57 -17.54
N MET A 451 3.72 -10.59 -18.42
CA MET A 451 3.53 -10.39 -19.86
C MET A 451 2.06 -10.47 -20.31
N ASP A 452 1.16 -10.97 -19.46
CA ASP A 452 -0.25 -11.07 -19.79
C ASP A 452 -0.87 -9.66 -19.90
N PRO A 453 -1.73 -9.39 -20.91
CA PRO A 453 -2.28 -8.05 -21.16
C PRO A 453 -3.17 -7.53 -20.00
N GLU A 454 -3.73 -8.40 -19.19
CA GLU A 454 -4.54 -8.05 -18.01
C GLU A 454 -3.75 -7.25 -16.97
N TYR A 455 -2.42 -7.37 -16.96
CA TYR A 455 -1.58 -6.54 -16.08
C TYR A 455 -1.67 -5.04 -16.38
N ALA A 456 -2.05 -4.66 -17.60
CA ALA A 456 -2.23 -3.26 -17.96
C ALA A 456 -3.37 -2.56 -17.21
N VAL A 457 -4.26 -3.32 -16.56
CA VAL A 457 -5.45 -2.78 -15.86
C VAL A 457 -5.57 -3.23 -14.40
N ILE A 458 -4.63 -4.01 -13.88
CA ILE A 458 -4.72 -4.59 -12.52
C ILE A 458 -4.86 -3.51 -11.45
N GLY A 459 -4.09 -2.43 -11.52
CA GLY A 459 -4.17 -1.32 -10.57
C GLY A 459 -5.45 -0.50 -10.72
N ARG A 460 -5.96 -0.33 -11.94
CA ARG A 460 -7.26 0.33 -12.21
C ARG A 460 -8.39 -0.41 -11.51
N VAL A 461 -8.43 -1.72 -11.66
CA VAL A 461 -9.44 -2.58 -11.02
C VAL A 461 -9.29 -2.55 -9.50
N ALA A 462 -8.06 -2.70 -9.00
CA ALA A 462 -7.79 -2.69 -7.57
C ALA A 462 -8.20 -1.36 -6.92
N ARG A 463 -7.85 -0.21 -7.52
CA ARG A 463 -8.22 1.12 -7.01
C ARG A 463 -9.73 1.29 -6.92
N ARG A 464 -10.45 0.89 -7.96
CA ARG A 464 -11.92 1.03 -8.01
C ARG A 464 -12.62 0.19 -6.95
N ILE A 465 -12.27 -1.10 -6.84
CA ILE A 465 -12.86 -1.98 -5.82
C ILE A 465 -12.56 -1.46 -4.42
N TRP A 466 -11.31 -1.10 -4.15
CA TRP A 466 -10.89 -0.56 -2.86
C TRP A 466 -11.62 0.73 -2.49
N ALA A 467 -11.69 1.68 -3.40
CA ALA A 467 -12.34 2.97 -3.15
C ALA A 467 -13.83 2.81 -2.82
N ILE A 468 -14.54 1.97 -3.56
CA ILE A 468 -15.96 1.68 -3.32
C ILE A 468 -16.14 1.03 -1.94
N ALA A 469 -15.36 -0.02 -1.64
CA ALA A 469 -15.44 -0.71 -0.35
C ALA A 469 -15.14 0.22 0.82
N MET A 470 -14.07 1.00 0.73
CA MET A 470 -13.68 1.92 1.81
C MET A 470 -14.71 3.01 2.06
N ARG A 471 -15.34 3.54 1.01
CA ARG A 471 -16.38 4.55 1.15
C ARG A 471 -17.72 3.97 1.64
N ASP A 472 -18.21 2.93 0.98
CA ASP A 472 -19.59 2.48 1.12
C ASP A 472 -19.81 1.51 2.29
N ILE A 473 -18.77 0.75 2.69
CA ILE A 473 -18.84 -0.21 3.80
C ILE A 473 -18.17 0.33 5.06
N TYR A 474 -16.97 0.90 4.91
CA TYR A 474 -16.16 1.30 6.05
C TYR A 474 -16.27 2.78 6.41
N GLY A 475 -16.96 3.62 5.61
CA GLY A 475 -17.14 5.05 5.87
C GLY A 475 -15.84 5.85 5.97
N VAL A 476 -14.83 5.45 5.23
CA VAL A 476 -13.46 6.01 5.29
C VAL A 476 -13.36 7.28 4.47
N ASP A 477 -12.55 8.23 4.92
CA ASP A 477 -12.25 9.47 4.19
C ASP A 477 -11.52 9.22 2.86
N GLU A 478 -11.44 10.26 2.01
CA GLU A 478 -10.78 10.17 0.70
C GLU A 478 -9.35 9.62 0.77
N ARG A 479 -8.64 9.89 1.85
CA ARG A 479 -7.24 9.48 1.98
C ARG A 479 -7.09 7.97 2.14
N GLY A 480 -7.99 7.35 2.89
CA GLY A 480 -8.04 5.89 3.07
C GLY A 480 -8.64 5.16 1.85
N GLN A 481 -9.46 5.85 1.04
CA GLN A 481 -10.00 5.32 -0.21
C GLN A 481 -8.94 5.19 -1.32
N LYS A 482 -7.81 5.89 -1.23
CA LYS A 482 -6.77 5.98 -2.26
C LYS A 482 -5.76 4.83 -2.15
N LEU A 483 -5.90 3.80 -2.98
CA LEU A 483 -4.96 2.68 -3.06
C LEU A 483 -3.72 3.10 -3.84
N LYS A 484 -2.58 3.19 -3.12
CA LYS A 484 -1.27 3.54 -3.68
C LYS A 484 -0.43 2.26 -3.79
N TYR A 485 0.11 2.00 -4.97
CA TYR A 485 0.85 0.77 -5.19
C TYR A 485 2.20 0.99 -5.88
N HIS A 486 3.08 0.07 -5.57
CA HIS A 486 4.35 -0.16 -6.24
C HIS A 486 4.19 -1.30 -7.23
N PHE A 487 4.77 -1.18 -8.41
CA PHE A 487 4.96 -2.28 -9.34
C PHE A 487 6.42 -2.74 -9.39
N GLN A 488 6.58 -4.04 -9.52
CA GLN A 488 7.84 -4.64 -9.96
C GLN A 488 7.58 -5.51 -11.18
N SER A 489 8.45 -5.43 -12.19
CA SER A 489 8.42 -6.36 -13.31
C SER A 489 8.60 -7.79 -12.82
N SER A 490 7.92 -8.76 -13.45
CA SER A 490 7.92 -10.15 -12.99
C SER A 490 9.27 -10.83 -13.23
N GLY A 491 9.86 -11.36 -12.16
CA GLY A 491 11.06 -12.20 -12.24
C GLY A 491 10.79 -13.52 -12.95
N ARG A 492 9.59 -14.08 -12.76
CA ARG A 492 9.15 -15.34 -13.41
C ARG A 492 9.08 -15.24 -14.94
N SER A 493 8.92 -14.04 -15.49
CA SER A 493 8.91 -13.82 -16.94
C SER A 493 10.30 -13.76 -17.57
N LEU A 494 11.36 -13.71 -16.76
CA LEU A 494 12.74 -13.63 -17.23
C LEU A 494 13.30 -15.00 -17.53
N HIS A 495 14.09 -15.10 -18.60
CA HIS A 495 14.73 -16.33 -19.06
C HIS A 495 16.24 -16.24 -18.87
N ALA A 496 16.85 -17.31 -18.38
CA ALA A 496 18.31 -17.42 -18.26
C ALA A 496 18.98 -17.64 -19.63
N GLN A 497 18.31 -18.36 -20.54
CA GLN A 497 18.74 -18.48 -21.92
C GLN A 497 18.33 -17.26 -22.70
N GLU A 498 19.17 -16.77 -23.60
CA GLU A 498 18.91 -15.56 -24.40
C GLU A 498 18.54 -14.36 -23.51
N TYR A 499 19.22 -14.22 -22.38
CA TYR A 499 18.88 -13.29 -21.29
C TYR A 499 18.86 -11.82 -21.74
N THR A 500 19.53 -11.47 -22.84
CA THR A 500 19.51 -10.11 -23.42
C THR A 500 18.11 -9.67 -23.84
N TRP A 501 17.22 -10.61 -24.20
CA TRP A 501 15.82 -10.33 -24.51
C TRP A 501 14.99 -9.95 -23.29
N ASN A 502 15.51 -10.13 -22.09
CA ASN A 502 14.81 -9.75 -20.87
C ASN A 502 14.60 -8.25 -20.74
N ASP A 503 15.49 -7.42 -21.30
CA ASP A 503 15.31 -5.96 -21.31
C ASP A 503 14.06 -5.55 -22.11
N TYR A 504 13.75 -6.25 -23.20
CA TYR A 504 12.50 -6.03 -23.95
C TYR A 504 11.27 -6.41 -23.15
N ARG A 505 11.31 -7.56 -22.44
CA ARG A 505 10.22 -8.00 -21.54
C ARG A 505 9.99 -6.99 -20.44
N THR A 506 11.06 -6.59 -19.77
CA THR A 506 11.00 -5.59 -18.68
C THR A 506 10.49 -4.24 -19.19
N THR A 507 10.85 -3.83 -20.41
CA THR A 507 10.35 -2.59 -21.01
C THR A 507 8.84 -2.62 -21.23
N LEU A 508 8.28 -3.73 -21.75
CA LEU A 508 6.84 -3.88 -21.94
C LEU A 508 6.09 -3.89 -20.59
N GLN A 509 6.63 -4.57 -19.60
CA GLN A 509 6.06 -4.59 -18.24
C GLN A 509 6.11 -3.22 -17.57
N ALA A 510 7.20 -2.48 -17.75
CA ALA A 510 7.31 -1.11 -17.28
C ALA A 510 6.30 -0.17 -17.97
N LEU A 511 6.06 -0.36 -19.26
CA LEU A 511 5.05 0.38 -20.02
C LEU A 511 3.64 0.13 -19.45
N TYR A 512 3.28 -1.12 -19.14
CA TYR A 512 2.01 -1.46 -18.47
C TYR A 512 1.88 -0.73 -17.13
N ALA A 513 2.92 -0.78 -16.30
CA ALA A 513 2.91 -0.13 -14.98
C ALA A 513 2.70 1.39 -15.08
N LEU A 514 3.36 2.03 -16.03
CA LEU A 514 3.22 3.48 -16.27
C LEU A 514 1.85 3.83 -16.82
N SER A 515 1.32 3.03 -17.77
CA SER A 515 -0.02 3.20 -18.35
C SER A 515 -1.12 3.05 -17.29
N ASP A 516 -0.92 2.16 -16.33
CA ASP A 516 -1.82 1.96 -15.19
C ASP A 516 -1.60 2.99 -14.06
N ASN A 517 -0.74 3.97 -14.26
CA ASN A 517 -0.47 5.05 -13.32
C ASN A 517 0.04 4.58 -11.94
N ALA A 518 0.97 3.62 -11.94
CA ALA A 518 1.64 3.16 -10.73
C ALA A 518 2.34 4.30 -9.98
N ASN A 519 2.36 4.25 -8.66
CA ASN A 519 2.97 5.28 -7.83
C ASN A 519 4.50 5.16 -7.78
N SER A 520 5.02 3.94 -7.91
CA SER A 520 6.45 3.68 -8.06
C SER A 520 6.67 2.37 -8.81
N LEU A 521 7.84 2.23 -9.41
CA LEU A 521 8.20 1.12 -10.28
C LEU A 521 9.63 0.65 -10.00
N HIS A 522 9.82 -0.67 -9.94
CA HIS A 522 11.09 -1.33 -10.07
C HIS A 522 11.12 -2.13 -11.38
N THR A 523 12.20 -2.00 -12.11
CA THR A 523 12.48 -2.77 -13.33
C THR A 523 13.61 -3.75 -13.05
N ASN A 524 13.35 -5.04 -13.24
CA ASN A 524 14.36 -6.07 -13.05
C ASN A 524 15.47 -5.95 -14.10
N SER A 525 16.69 -6.22 -13.70
CA SER A 525 17.82 -6.30 -14.64
C SER A 525 17.74 -7.60 -15.44
N ARG A 526 18.29 -7.61 -16.64
CA ARG A 526 18.23 -8.77 -17.55
C ARG A 526 18.88 -10.04 -17.00
N ASP A 527 19.88 -9.89 -16.13
CA ASP A 527 20.64 -10.98 -15.50
C ASP A 527 20.02 -11.51 -14.20
N GLU A 528 18.92 -10.93 -13.72
CA GLU A 528 18.23 -11.39 -12.51
C GLU A 528 17.76 -12.85 -12.61
N ALA A 529 17.58 -13.37 -13.83
CA ALA A 529 17.18 -14.76 -14.05
C ALA A 529 18.23 -15.80 -13.55
N PHE A 530 19.48 -15.38 -13.30
CA PHE A 530 20.56 -16.30 -12.90
C PHE A 530 21.54 -15.74 -11.86
N GLY A 531 21.38 -14.47 -11.45
CA GLY A 531 22.32 -13.90 -10.48
C GLY A 531 21.95 -12.51 -9.98
N THR A 532 22.81 -11.97 -9.12
CA THR A 532 22.74 -10.60 -8.65
C THR A 532 23.15 -9.65 -9.77
N PRO A 533 22.39 -8.55 -10.02
CA PRO A 533 22.67 -7.63 -11.11
C PRO A 533 24.06 -6.97 -11.04
N THR A 534 24.71 -6.87 -12.19
CA THR A 534 25.94 -6.10 -12.35
C THR A 534 25.66 -4.59 -12.37
N GLU A 535 26.68 -3.74 -12.32
CA GLU A 535 26.49 -2.29 -12.47
C GLU A 535 25.95 -1.91 -13.84
N GLU A 536 26.39 -2.59 -14.90
CA GLU A 536 25.91 -2.39 -16.27
C GLU A 536 24.42 -2.71 -16.38
N THR A 537 24.00 -3.91 -15.96
CA THR A 537 22.62 -4.35 -16.11
C THR A 537 21.64 -3.58 -15.23
N VAL A 538 22.06 -3.13 -14.04
CA VAL A 538 21.28 -2.20 -13.21
C VAL A 538 21.11 -0.85 -13.90
N ARG A 539 22.17 -0.33 -14.55
CA ARG A 539 22.11 0.92 -15.30
C ARG A 539 21.11 0.81 -16.45
N ASP A 540 21.13 -0.30 -17.18
CA ASP A 540 20.20 -0.55 -18.28
C ASP A 540 18.74 -0.63 -17.76
N SER A 541 18.51 -1.32 -16.67
CA SER A 541 17.18 -1.41 -16.06
C SER A 541 16.64 -0.05 -15.56
N MET A 542 17.52 0.83 -15.07
CA MET A 542 17.15 2.22 -14.76
C MET A 542 16.88 3.03 -16.03
N ALA A 543 17.69 2.84 -17.09
CA ALA A 543 17.52 3.51 -18.35
C ALA A 543 16.16 3.22 -18.99
N ILE A 544 15.63 1.99 -18.86
CA ILE A 544 14.26 1.64 -19.29
C ILE A 544 13.24 2.63 -18.71
N GLN A 545 13.28 2.87 -17.40
CA GLN A 545 12.35 3.81 -16.75
C GLN A 545 12.56 5.25 -17.22
N LEU A 546 13.81 5.68 -17.41
CA LEU A 546 14.14 7.04 -17.85
C LEU A 546 13.71 7.28 -19.31
N ILE A 547 13.92 6.31 -20.20
CA ILE A 547 13.49 6.37 -21.60
C ILE A 547 11.97 6.50 -21.67
N LEU A 548 11.24 5.62 -20.97
CA LEU A 548 9.78 5.65 -20.96
C LEU A 548 9.24 6.95 -20.35
N SER A 549 9.88 7.47 -19.33
CA SER A 549 9.39 8.64 -18.59
C SER A 549 9.77 9.96 -19.28
N LYS A 550 11.02 10.10 -19.73
CA LYS A 550 11.57 11.38 -20.21
C LYS A 550 11.56 11.48 -21.74
N GLU A 551 11.94 10.43 -22.45
CA GLU A 551 12.05 10.46 -23.92
C GLU A 551 10.71 10.13 -24.57
N TYR A 552 10.13 8.98 -24.23
CA TYR A 552 8.78 8.63 -24.68
C TYR A 552 7.72 9.51 -24.01
N GLY A 553 7.99 9.94 -22.80
CA GLY A 553 7.21 10.95 -22.09
C GLY A 553 5.86 10.45 -21.59
N TRP A 554 5.80 9.28 -21.09
CA TRP A 554 4.57 8.63 -20.60
C TRP A 554 4.12 9.10 -19.20
N LEU A 555 4.72 10.14 -18.62
CA LEU A 555 4.39 10.67 -17.29
C LEU A 555 3.51 11.92 -17.36
#